data_b34692118afe7af9f11a0f13453557f3
#
_entry.id   b34692118afe7af9f11a0f13453557f3
#
_cell.length_a   1.000
_cell.length_b   1.000
_cell.length_c   1.000
_cell.angle_alpha   90.00
_cell.angle_beta   90.00
_cell.angle_gamma   90.00
#
_symmetry.space_group_name_H-M   'P 1'
#
loop_
_entity.id
_entity.type
_entity.pdbx_description
1 polymer ?
#
loop_
_entity_poly.entity_id
_entity_poly.type
_entity_poly.pdbx_seq_one_letter_code
_entity_poly.pdbx_strand_id
1 'polypeptide(L)'
;MNDYEERKQARIDRYREKAEQARAESTALSRQSSEMASRIPLGQPMMPDHYSYKSDKRYRERIGKKMEQSIAASEKAAYYEHKAEAAENNTAISSDDPDAIDKLTEKLERLKAAQAQMKKINAYYRKHQTCRGCEGVSSELAAKLDDSMAEAYSWETAPYPAFALSNNNQEIHRLESRIKQLTQAREVGFSGWEFDGGKVVANADLNRLQVFFDEIPSDETRKELKSRGFRWARSEGAWQRQLTDNAIYSASRIPAICPSDGSDPRKIQPKHKSKTEPQR
;
A
#
# COMPACT_ATOMS: atom_id res chain seq x y z
N MET A 1 -1.90 -16.81 11.71
CA MET A 1 -1.96 -15.50 11.04
C MET A 1 -1.47 -14.49 12.06
N ASN A 2 -0.58 -13.58 11.72
CA ASN A 2 -0.10 -12.58 12.68
C ASN A 2 -1.07 -11.37 12.71
N ASP A 3 -1.00 -10.54 13.75
CA ASP A 3 -1.89 -9.38 13.95
C ASP A 3 -1.91 -8.38 12.77
N TYR A 4 -0.81 -8.28 12.01
CA TYR A 4 -0.74 -7.48 10.78
C TYR A 4 -1.63 -8.06 9.67
N GLU A 5 -1.57 -9.38 9.47
CA GLU A 5 -2.36 -10.07 8.46
C GLU A 5 -3.86 -10.06 8.82
N GLU A 6 -4.19 -10.19 10.10
CA GLU A 6 -5.57 -10.05 10.59
C GLU A 6 -6.14 -8.66 10.31
N ARG A 7 -5.36 -7.61 10.60
CA ARG A 7 -5.76 -6.23 10.27
C ARG A 7 -5.87 -5.98 8.77
N LYS A 8 -5.01 -6.60 7.96
CA LYS A 8 -5.10 -6.54 6.49
C LYS A 8 -6.40 -7.20 6.03
N GLN A 9 -6.71 -8.40 6.53
CA GLN A 9 -7.93 -9.13 6.19
C GLN A 9 -9.18 -8.38 6.62
N ALA A 10 -9.26 -7.91 7.85
CA ALA A 10 -10.37 -7.11 8.35
C ALA A 10 -10.63 -5.83 7.53
N ARG A 11 -9.58 -5.24 6.94
CA ARG A 11 -9.72 -4.10 6.03
C ARG A 11 -10.33 -4.52 4.69
N ILE A 12 -9.94 -5.67 4.14
CA ILE A 12 -10.51 -6.23 2.89
C ILE A 12 -11.98 -6.53 3.11
N ASP A 13 -12.33 -7.23 4.19
CA ASP A 13 -13.69 -7.62 4.53
C ASP A 13 -14.59 -6.39 4.69
N ARG A 14 -14.11 -5.34 5.35
CA ARG A 14 -14.82 -4.05 5.47
C ARG A 14 -15.08 -3.38 4.11
N TYR A 15 -14.16 -3.50 3.15
CA TYR A 15 -14.39 -2.96 1.82
C TYR A 15 -15.44 -3.79 1.07
N ARG A 16 -15.40 -5.11 1.18
CA ARG A 16 -16.41 -6.01 0.59
C ARG A 16 -17.80 -5.74 1.17
N GLU A 17 -17.90 -5.62 2.50
CA GLU A 17 -19.15 -5.28 3.16
C GLU A 17 -19.72 -3.93 2.67
N LYS A 18 -18.89 -2.90 2.55
CA LYS A 18 -19.32 -1.61 2.03
C LYS A 18 -19.74 -1.67 0.56
N ALA A 19 -19.13 -2.52 -0.24
CA ALA A 19 -19.53 -2.75 -1.62
C ALA A 19 -20.90 -3.42 -1.69
N GLU A 20 -21.15 -4.44 -0.88
CA GLU A 20 -22.44 -5.13 -0.79
C GLU A 20 -23.56 -4.20 -0.32
N GLN A 21 -23.31 -3.39 0.73
CA GLN A 21 -24.27 -2.40 1.22
C GLN A 21 -24.65 -1.39 0.13
N ALA A 22 -23.65 -0.86 -0.59
CA ALA A 22 -23.87 0.10 -1.65
C ALA A 22 -24.60 -0.54 -2.86
N ARG A 23 -24.32 -1.81 -3.17
CA ARG A 23 -25.03 -2.58 -4.23
C ARG A 23 -26.48 -2.81 -3.85
N ALA A 24 -26.76 -3.18 -2.61
CA ALA A 24 -28.12 -3.33 -2.10
C ALA A 24 -28.90 -2.01 -2.14
N GLU A 25 -28.25 -0.89 -1.74
CA GLU A 25 -28.81 0.45 -1.84
C GLU A 25 -29.15 0.82 -3.29
N SER A 26 -28.23 0.59 -4.23
CA SER A 26 -28.45 0.83 -5.67
C SER A 26 -29.64 0.05 -6.19
N THR A 27 -29.70 -1.24 -5.89
CA THR A 27 -30.82 -2.11 -6.33
C THR A 27 -32.16 -1.64 -5.76
N ALA A 28 -32.22 -1.26 -4.50
CA ALA A 28 -33.40 -0.75 -3.85
C ALA A 28 -33.91 0.57 -4.47
N LEU A 29 -32.97 1.50 -4.74
CA LEU A 29 -33.28 2.79 -5.36
C LEU A 29 -33.73 2.64 -6.82
N SER A 30 -33.09 1.77 -7.61
CA SER A 30 -33.45 1.44 -8.97
C SER A 30 -34.87 0.84 -9.03
N ARG A 31 -35.15 -0.12 -8.15
CA ARG A 31 -36.48 -0.72 -8.04
C ARG A 31 -37.54 0.33 -7.68
N GLN A 32 -37.29 1.19 -6.69
CA GLN A 32 -38.20 2.28 -6.34
C GLN A 32 -38.45 3.24 -7.50
N SER A 33 -37.41 3.59 -8.26
CA SER A 33 -37.51 4.44 -9.45
C SER A 33 -38.39 3.77 -10.49
N SER A 34 -38.19 2.48 -10.78
CA SER A 34 -38.95 1.70 -11.74
C SER A 34 -40.42 1.54 -11.32
N GLU A 35 -40.69 1.23 -10.05
CA GLU A 35 -42.04 1.14 -9.48
C GLU A 35 -42.79 2.48 -9.55
N MET A 36 -42.11 3.60 -9.35
CA MET A 36 -42.70 4.91 -9.52
C MET A 36 -42.96 5.23 -10.99
N ALA A 37 -42.04 4.90 -11.89
CA ALA A 37 -42.17 5.10 -13.33
C ALA A 37 -43.32 4.29 -13.93
N SER A 38 -43.55 3.04 -13.47
CA SER A 38 -44.60 2.17 -13.96
C SER A 38 -46.04 2.68 -13.70
N ARG A 39 -46.18 3.64 -12.77
CA ARG A 39 -47.49 4.30 -12.53
C ARG A 39 -47.84 5.35 -13.58
N ILE A 40 -46.91 5.72 -14.43
CA ILE A 40 -47.11 6.64 -15.53
C ILE A 40 -47.39 5.81 -16.79
N PRO A 41 -48.56 5.95 -17.44
CA PRO A 41 -48.80 5.27 -18.68
C PRO A 41 -47.75 5.54 -19.73
N LEU A 42 -47.32 4.52 -20.46
CA LEU A 42 -46.30 4.65 -21.49
C LEU A 42 -46.72 5.68 -22.55
N GLY A 43 -45.85 6.62 -22.86
CA GLY A 43 -46.09 7.68 -23.83
C GLY A 43 -46.92 8.86 -23.32
N GLN A 44 -47.32 8.89 -22.04
CA GLN A 44 -48.05 10.02 -21.48
C GLN A 44 -47.18 11.28 -21.46
N PRO A 45 -47.53 12.35 -22.22
CA PRO A 45 -46.79 13.61 -22.22
C PRO A 45 -47.11 14.43 -20.96
N MET A 46 -46.18 15.33 -20.57
CA MET A 46 -46.49 16.39 -19.63
C MET A 46 -47.21 17.53 -20.35
N MET A 47 -48.33 17.94 -19.82
CA MET A 47 -49.15 19.02 -20.42
C MET A 47 -48.96 20.33 -19.63
N PRO A 48 -48.19 21.33 -20.15
CA PRO A 48 -47.84 22.56 -19.43
C PRO A 48 -49.02 23.33 -18.87
N ASP A 49 -50.13 23.36 -19.63
CA ASP A 49 -51.30 24.15 -19.28
C ASP A 49 -52.34 23.39 -18.43
N HIS A 50 -52.05 22.12 -18.08
CA HIS A 50 -52.93 21.31 -17.25
C HIS A 50 -52.68 21.59 -15.75
N TYR A 51 -53.76 21.58 -14.96
CA TYR A 51 -53.71 21.89 -13.52
C TYR A 51 -52.73 20.97 -12.75
N SER A 52 -52.56 19.74 -13.21
CA SER A 52 -51.66 18.73 -12.59
C SER A 52 -50.18 18.85 -13.01
N TYR A 53 -49.85 19.76 -13.94
CA TYR A 53 -48.49 19.85 -14.50
C TYR A 53 -47.39 19.94 -13.43
N LYS A 54 -47.58 20.82 -12.43
CA LYS A 54 -46.60 21.01 -11.36
C LYS A 54 -46.40 19.77 -10.53
N SER A 55 -47.43 19.01 -10.25
CA SER A 55 -47.36 17.76 -9.48
C SER A 55 -46.74 16.62 -10.29
N ASP A 56 -47.12 16.47 -11.58
CA ASP A 56 -46.54 15.49 -12.49
C ASP A 56 -45.01 15.75 -12.70
N LYS A 57 -44.65 17.00 -12.95
CA LYS A 57 -43.22 17.39 -13.05
C LYS A 57 -42.41 16.99 -11.82
N ARG A 58 -42.89 17.33 -10.62
CA ARG A 58 -42.23 16.95 -9.36
C ARG A 58 -42.18 15.43 -9.17
N TYR A 59 -43.16 14.71 -9.62
CA TYR A 59 -43.18 13.26 -9.53
C TYR A 59 -42.12 12.64 -10.43
N ARG A 60 -42.00 13.08 -11.69
CA ARG A 60 -40.99 12.62 -12.65
C ARG A 60 -39.57 13.03 -12.21
N GLU A 61 -39.41 14.22 -11.65
CA GLU A 61 -38.10 14.66 -11.05
C GLU A 61 -37.69 13.72 -9.89
N ARG A 62 -38.64 13.27 -9.06
CA ARG A 62 -38.33 12.28 -8.00
C ARG A 62 -37.89 10.94 -8.55
N ILE A 63 -38.51 10.48 -9.65
CA ILE A 63 -38.09 9.26 -10.34
C ILE A 63 -36.67 9.40 -10.83
N GLY A 64 -36.34 10.50 -11.54
CA GLY A 64 -35.00 10.79 -12.01
C GLY A 64 -33.98 10.83 -10.88
N LYS A 65 -34.28 11.57 -9.80
CA LYS A 65 -33.40 11.66 -8.64
C LYS A 65 -33.12 10.31 -7.98
N LYS A 66 -34.11 9.41 -7.91
CA LYS A 66 -33.87 8.07 -7.38
C LYS A 66 -32.99 7.24 -8.30
N MET A 67 -33.12 7.37 -9.61
CA MET A 67 -32.23 6.70 -10.56
C MET A 67 -30.80 7.26 -10.47
N GLU A 68 -30.61 8.57 -10.37
CA GLU A 68 -29.31 9.20 -10.15
C GLU A 68 -28.64 8.69 -8.86
N GLN A 69 -29.41 8.59 -7.77
CA GLN A 69 -28.91 8.02 -6.50
C GLN A 69 -28.53 6.55 -6.64
N SER A 70 -29.31 5.77 -7.42
CA SER A 70 -28.99 4.37 -7.70
C SER A 70 -27.66 4.24 -8.46
N ILE A 71 -27.45 5.07 -9.48
CA ILE A 71 -26.20 5.09 -10.24
C ILE A 71 -25.02 5.45 -9.32
N ALA A 72 -25.15 6.50 -8.52
CA ALA A 72 -24.11 6.90 -7.58
C ALA A 72 -23.78 5.81 -6.55
N ALA A 73 -24.81 5.07 -6.08
CA ALA A 73 -24.60 3.93 -5.18
C ALA A 73 -23.89 2.76 -5.89
N SER A 74 -24.20 2.51 -7.18
CA SER A 74 -23.52 1.50 -7.99
C SER A 74 -22.03 1.85 -8.20
N GLU A 75 -21.73 3.08 -8.51
CA GLU A 75 -20.35 3.57 -8.64
C GLU A 75 -19.57 3.43 -7.31
N LYS A 76 -20.25 3.73 -6.20
CA LYS A 76 -19.69 3.54 -4.85
C LYS A 76 -19.40 2.06 -4.54
N ALA A 77 -20.25 1.15 -4.98
CA ALA A 77 -20.04 -0.29 -4.85
C ALA A 77 -18.79 -0.72 -5.64
N ALA A 78 -18.71 -0.35 -6.93
CA ALA A 78 -17.55 -0.64 -7.78
C ALA A 78 -16.24 -0.07 -7.20
N TYR A 79 -16.28 1.13 -6.64
CA TYR A 79 -15.12 1.74 -5.98
C TYR A 79 -14.61 0.91 -4.79
N TYR A 80 -15.51 0.40 -3.94
CA TYR A 80 -15.10 -0.42 -2.80
C TYR A 80 -14.66 -1.82 -3.21
N GLU A 81 -15.26 -2.42 -4.26
CA GLU A 81 -14.78 -3.67 -4.85
C GLU A 81 -13.35 -3.55 -5.35
N HIS A 82 -13.09 -2.54 -6.17
CA HIS A 82 -11.74 -2.27 -6.65
C HIS A 82 -10.73 -2.04 -5.50
N LYS A 83 -11.16 -1.40 -4.42
CA LYS A 83 -10.30 -1.26 -3.21
C LYS A 83 -10.04 -2.59 -2.50
N ALA A 84 -11.02 -3.46 -2.43
CA ALA A 84 -10.86 -4.79 -1.85
C ALA A 84 -9.88 -5.62 -2.69
N GLU A 85 -10.07 -5.68 -4.00
CA GLU A 85 -9.20 -6.36 -4.94
C GLU A 85 -7.75 -5.82 -4.91
N ALA A 86 -7.60 -4.51 -4.91
CA ALA A 86 -6.28 -3.87 -4.83
C ALA A 86 -5.57 -4.20 -3.50
N ALA A 87 -6.31 -4.30 -2.39
CA ALA A 87 -5.74 -4.67 -1.09
C ALA A 87 -5.39 -6.17 -1.02
N GLU A 88 -6.18 -7.02 -1.64
CA GLU A 88 -5.98 -8.47 -1.72
C GLU A 88 -4.77 -8.81 -2.61
N ASN A 89 -4.71 -8.23 -3.81
CA ASN A 89 -3.65 -8.44 -4.78
C ASN A 89 -2.33 -7.73 -4.43
N ASN A 90 -2.31 -6.96 -3.33
CA ASN A 90 -1.09 -6.27 -2.91
C ASN A 90 -0.08 -7.27 -2.31
N THR A 91 0.94 -7.58 -3.10
CA THR A 91 2.07 -8.46 -2.75
C THR A 91 3.25 -7.72 -2.11
N ALA A 92 3.12 -6.41 -1.88
CA ALA A 92 4.18 -5.62 -1.26
C ALA A 92 4.36 -6.02 0.20
N ILE A 93 5.59 -6.39 0.58
CA ILE A 93 5.94 -6.71 1.96
C ILE A 93 6.03 -5.41 2.75
N SER A 94 5.15 -5.25 3.74
CA SER A 94 5.14 -4.07 4.61
C SER A 94 6.22 -4.18 5.68
N SER A 95 6.81 -3.05 6.05
CA SER A 95 7.72 -2.99 7.22
C SER A 95 6.97 -3.10 8.56
N ASP A 96 5.64 -3.00 8.55
CA ASP A 96 4.78 -3.21 9.72
C ASP A 96 4.49 -4.70 9.98
N ASP A 97 4.85 -5.57 9.03
CA ASP A 97 4.70 -7.01 9.17
C ASP A 97 5.80 -7.54 10.09
N PRO A 98 5.47 -8.23 11.21
CA PRO A 98 6.46 -8.87 12.06
C PRO A 98 7.40 -9.82 11.29
N ASP A 99 6.86 -10.51 10.28
CA ASP A 99 7.60 -11.47 9.46
C ASP A 99 8.26 -10.81 8.22
N ALA A 100 8.31 -9.47 8.18
CA ALA A 100 8.83 -8.75 7.02
C ALA A 100 10.27 -9.15 6.65
N ILE A 101 11.15 -9.36 7.64
CA ILE A 101 12.54 -9.72 7.41
C ILE A 101 12.63 -11.11 6.76
N ASP A 102 11.88 -12.07 7.27
CA ASP A 102 11.87 -13.44 6.74
C ASP A 102 11.31 -13.48 5.32
N LYS A 103 10.17 -12.82 5.09
CA LYS A 103 9.57 -12.69 3.75
C LYS A 103 10.48 -11.97 2.74
N LEU A 104 11.20 -10.94 3.18
CA LEU A 104 12.16 -10.22 2.34
C LEU A 104 13.39 -11.08 2.05
N THR A 105 13.88 -11.86 3.03
CA THR A 105 15.00 -12.78 2.86
C THR A 105 14.65 -13.89 1.88
N GLU A 106 13.48 -14.50 2.01
CA GLU A 106 13.00 -15.50 1.04
C GLU A 106 12.90 -14.92 -0.38
N LYS A 107 12.35 -13.71 -0.52
CA LYS A 107 12.29 -13.02 -1.81
C LYS A 107 13.70 -12.73 -2.36
N LEU A 108 14.65 -12.33 -1.51
CA LEU A 108 16.02 -12.08 -1.88
C LEU A 108 16.70 -13.34 -2.42
N GLU A 109 16.55 -14.46 -1.73
CA GLU A 109 17.13 -15.74 -2.16
C GLU A 109 16.55 -16.21 -3.52
N ARG A 110 15.24 -16.03 -3.73
CA ARG A 110 14.62 -16.30 -5.05
C ARG A 110 15.21 -15.43 -6.16
N LEU A 111 15.43 -14.14 -5.91
CA LEU A 111 16.03 -13.24 -6.90
C LEU A 111 17.50 -13.56 -7.17
N LYS A 112 18.27 -13.95 -6.15
CA LYS A 112 19.65 -14.40 -6.30
C LYS A 112 19.73 -15.68 -7.12
N ALA A 113 18.87 -16.65 -6.85
CA ALA A 113 18.76 -17.88 -7.64
C ALA A 113 18.41 -17.60 -9.10
N ALA A 114 17.42 -16.72 -9.34
CA ALA A 114 17.05 -16.30 -10.68
C ALA A 114 18.21 -15.57 -11.39
N GLN A 115 18.96 -14.71 -10.69
CA GLN A 115 20.14 -14.05 -11.25
C GLN A 115 21.23 -15.04 -11.66
N ALA A 116 21.49 -16.04 -10.84
CA ALA A 116 22.45 -17.09 -11.15
C ALA A 116 22.00 -17.91 -12.33
N GLN A 117 20.72 -18.28 -12.38
CA GLN A 117 20.13 -19.04 -13.49
C GLN A 117 20.19 -18.27 -14.82
N MET A 118 19.81 -16.98 -14.82
CA MET A 118 19.92 -16.14 -16.04
C MET A 118 21.36 -16.05 -16.55
N LYS A 119 22.34 -15.87 -15.65
CA LYS A 119 23.77 -15.86 -16.02
C LYS A 119 24.22 -17.20 -16.60
N LYS A 120 23.79 -18.31 -15.99
CA LYS A 120 24.11 -19.67 -16.43
C LYS A 120 23.55 -19.95 -17.82
N ILE A 121 22.30 -19.61 -18.07
CA ILE A 121 21.64 -19.78 -19.36
C ILE A 121 22.35 -18.94 -20.44
N ASN A 122 22.64 -17.66 -20.14
CA ASN A 122 23.33 -16.79 -21.07
C ASN A 122 24.74 -17.31 -21.43
N ALA A 123 25.47 -17.83 -20.44
CA ALA A 123 26.80 -18.43 -20.66
C ALA A 123 26.70 -19.71 -21.52
N TYR A 124 25.73 -20.57 -21.24
CA TYR A 124 25.48 -21.79 -21.98
C TYR A 124 25.09 -21.49 -23.44
N TYR A 125 24.13 -20.55 -23.64
CA TYR A 125 23.69 -20.14 -25.00
C TYR A 125 24.82 -19.58 -25.85
N ARG A 126 25.67 -18.73 -25.28
CA ARG A 126 26.83 -18.19 -26.02
C ARG A 126 27.78 -19.27 -26.51
N LYS A 127 27.89 -20.40 -25.81
CA LYS A 127 28.76 -21.52 -26.16
C LYS A 127 28.10 -22.51 -27.14
N HIS A 128 26.80 -22.77 -26.97
CA HIS A 128 26.11 -23.84 -27.67
C HIS A 128 25.08 -23.36 -28.68
N GLN A 129 24.75 -22.08 -28.72
CA GLN A 129 23.73 -21.44 -29.57
C GLN A 129 22.34 -22.09 -29.39
N THR A 130 22.08 -22.67 -28.24
CA THR A 130 20.80 -23.24 -27.80
C THR A 130 20.75 -23.30 -26.31
N CYS A 131 19.53 -23.25 -25.72
CA CYS A 131 19.29 -23.46 -24.32
C CYS A 131 19.00 -24.92 -23.94
N ARG A 132 18.82 -25.78 -24.96
CA ARG A 132 18.54 -27.20 -24.75
C ARG A 132 19.76 -27.91 -24.18
N GLY A 133 19.52 -28.64 -23.05
CA GLY A 133 20.59 -29.32 -22.32
C GLY A 133 21.29 -28.46 -21.27
N CYS A 134 20.86 -27.20 -21.08
CA CYS A 134 21.33 -26.39 -19.98
C CYS A 134 20.75 -26.95 -18.64
N GLU A 135 21.64 -27.31 -17.73
CA GLU A 135 21.26 -27.87 -16.42
C GLU A 135 20.35 -26.92 -15.63
N GLY A 136 19.22 -27.43 -15.14
CA GLY A 136 18.22 -26.68 -14.40
C GLY A 136 17.24 -25.88 -15.28
N VAL A 137 17.23 -26.13 -16.58
CA VAL A 137 16.27 -25.54 -17.52
C VAL A 137 15.36 -26.63 -18.05
N SER A 138 14.05 -26.46 -17.94
CA SER A 138 13.09 -27.41 -18.51
C SER A 138 13.12 -27.35 -20.03
N SER A 139 12.75 -28.47 -20.69
CA SER A 139 12.70 -28.54 -22.14
C SER A 139 11.75 -27.49 -22.76
N GLU A 140 10.65 -27.20 -22.07
CA GLU A 140 9.69 -26.17 -22.51
C GLU A 140 10.27 -24.75 -22.41
N LEU A 141 10.97 -24.44 -21.31
CA LEU A 141 11.62 -23.15 -21.16
C LEU A 141 12.76 -22.98 -22.16
N ALA A 142 13.56 -24.03 -22.36
CA ALA A 142 14.64 -24.03 -23.35
C ALA A 142 14.12 -23.78 -24.77
N ALA A 143 13.02 -24.43 -25.18
CA ALA A 143 12.39 -24.18 -26.46
C ALA A 143 11.91 -22.73 -26.61
N LYS A 144 11.19 -22.21 -25.60
CA LYS A 144 10.73 -20.80 -25.60
C LYS A 144 11.86 -19.78 -25.72
N LEU A 145 12.98 -20.05 -25.02
CA LEU A 145 14.15 -19.17 -25.10
C LEU A 145 14.85 -19.26 -26.45
N ASP A 146 14.96 -20.48 -27.05
CA ASP A 146 15.53 -20.66 -28.38
C ASP A 146 14.65 -20.02 -29.45
N ASP A 147 13.31 -20.16 -29.34
CA ASP A 147 12.36 -19.52 -30.27
C ASP A 147 12.46 -17.99 -30.18
N SER A 148 12.54 -17.46 -28.96
CA SER A 148 12.74 -16.02 -28.72
C SER A 148 14.06 -15.52 -29.34
N MET A 149 15.12 -16.32 -29.28
CA MET A 149 16.41 -15.96 -29.88
C MET A 149 16.41 -16.08 -31.40
N ALA A 150 15.58 -16.96 -31.96
CA ALA A 150 15.41 -17.05 -33.40
C ALA A 150 14.72 -15.81 -34.03
N GLU A 151 13.84 -15.18 -33.24
CA GLU A 151 13.15 -13.94 -33.63
C GLU A 151 13.90 -12.67 -33.18
N ALA A 152 15.00 -12.81 -32.42
CA ALA A 152 15.73 -11.72 -31.81
C ALA A 152 16.50 -10.89 -32.85
N TYR A 153 16.73 -9.63 -32.54
CA TYR A 153 17.57 -8.76 -33.36
C TYR A 153 19.05 -9.19 -33.34
N SER A 154 19.80 -8.89 -34.40
CA SER A 154 21.20 -9.28 -34.56
C SER A 154 22.16 -8.81 -33.48
N TRP A 155 21.78 -7.79 -32.69
CA TRP A 155 22.56 -7.31 -31.56
C TRP A 155 22.25 -8.02 -30.23
N GLU A 156 21.20 -8.84 -30.20
CA GLU A 156 20.84 -9.63 -29.00
C GLU A 156 21.64 -10.95 -29.03
N THR A 157 22.61 -11.03 -28.11
CA THR A 157 23.59 -12.13 -28.11
C THR A 157 23.27 -13.21 -27.07
N ALA A 158 22.18 -13.06 -26.30
CA ALA A 158 21.81 -13.99 -25.23
C ALA A 158 20.33 -13.84 -24.83
N PRO A 159 19.69 -14.95 -24.40
CA PRO A 159 18.26 -14.99 -24.04
C PRO A 159 17.82 -13.97 -23.00
N TYR A 160 18.70 -13.67 -22.04
CA TYR A 160 18.43 -12.64 -21.04
C TYR A 160 19.29 -11.41 -21.33
N PRO A 161 18.68 -10.30 -21.79
CA PRO A 161 19.42 -9.09 -22.12
C PRO A 161 20.04 -8.43 -20.89
N ALA A 162 21.06 -7.59 -21.13
CA ALA A 162 21.82 -6.95 -20.04
C ALA A 162 20.94 -6.15 -19.05
N PHE A 163 19.89 -5.50 -19.55
CA PHE A 163 18.96 -4.74 -18.70
C PHE A 163 18.17 -5.64 -17.74
N ALA A 164 17.80 -6.86 -18.13
CA ALA A 164 17.09 -7.80 -17.26
C ALA A 164 17.98 -8.23 -16.08
N LEU A 165 19.25 -8.54 -16.35
CA LEU A 165 20.24 -8.85 -15.32
C LEU A 165 20.51 -7.64 -14.42
N SER A 166 20.63 -6.45 -14.99
CA SER A 166 20.86 -5.21 -14.24
C SER A 166 19.69 -4.86 -13.32
N ASN A 167 18.46 -4.92 -13.84
CA ASN A 167 17.26 -4.64 -13.06
C ASN A 167 17.09 -5.62 -11.90
N ASN A 168 17.31 -6.93 -12.14
CA ASN A 168 17.25 -7.92 -11.09
C ASN A 168 18.35 -7.69 -10.02
N ASN A 169 19.55 -7.31 -10.43
CA ASN A 169 20.63 -7.00 -9.50
C ASN A 169 20.35 -5.74 -8.68
N GLN A 170 19.76 -4.71 -9.25
CA GLN A 170 19.33 -3.51 -8.53
C GLN A 170 18.27 -3.86 -7.46
N GLU A 171 17.30 -4.73 -7.79
CA GLU A 171 16.30 -5.17 -6.82
C GLU A 171 16.93 -6.00 -5.69
N ILE A 172 17.93 -6.85 -5.99
CA ILE A 172 18.71 -7.58 -4.97
C ILE A 172 19.36 -6.59 -4.00
N HIS A 173 20.09 -5.59 -4.48
CA HIS A 173 20.74 -4.59 -3.63
C HIS A 173 19.73 -3.75 -2.83
N ARG A 174 18.58 -3.43 -3.43
CA ARG A 174 17.49 -2.74 -2.74
C ARG A 174 16.95 -3.55 -1.57
N LEU A 175 16.74 -4.86 -1.77
CA LEU A 175 16.26 -5.76 -0.73
C LEU A 175 17.32 -5.98 0.36
N GLU A 176 18.57 -6.18 0.01
CA GLU A 176 19.67 -6.30 0.98
C GLU A 176 19.77 -5.07 1.88
N SER A 177 19.73 -3.87 1.29
CA SER A 177 19.73 -2.62 2.03
C SER A 177 18.51 -2.50 2.96
N ARG A 178 17.33 -2.89 2.48
CA ARG A 178 16.10 -2.84 3.26
C ARG A 178 16.11 -3.83 4.43
N ILE A 179 16.55 -5.07 4.19
CA ILE A 179 16.70 -6.08 5.26
C ILE A 179 17.66 -5.56 6.32
N LYS A 180 18.82 -5.04 5.91
CA LYS A 180 19.80 -4.46 6.83
C LYS A 180 19.20 -3.35 7.69
N GLN A 181 18.45 -2.41 7.08
CA GLN A 181 17.80 -1.32 7.80
C GLN A 181 16.76 -1.83 8.81
N LEU A 182 15.92 -2.78 8.42
CA LEU A 182 14.89 -3.35 9.30
C LEU A 182 15.50 -4.14 10.46
N THR A 183 16.55 -4.93 10.19
CA THR A 183 17.27 -5.68 11.23
C THR A 183 17.91 -4.71 12.23
N GLN A 184 18.59 -3.67 11.73
CA GLN A 184 19.19 -2.65 12.55
C GLN A 184 18.15 -1.91 13.41
N ALA A 185 17.02 -1.52 12.82
CA ALA A 185 15.94 -0.84 13.55
C ALA A 185 15.33 -1.71 14.67
N ARG A 186 15.24 -3.04 14.45
CA ARG A 186 14.77 -3.98 15.48
C ARG A 186 15.80 -4.25 16.59
N GLU A 187 17.08 -4.34 16.24
CA GLU A 187 18.17 -4.61 17.23
C GLU A 187 18.46 -3.42 18.12
N VAL A 188 18.48 -2.20 17.56
CA VAL A 188 18.87 -0.99 18.30
C VAL A 188 17.66 -0.36 18.98
N GLY A 189 16.48 -0.44 18.36
CA GLY A 189 15.27 0.20 18.81
C GLY A 189 15.29 1.72 18.69
N PHE A 190 14.27 2.34 19.24
CA PHE A 190 14.12 3.80 19.32
C PHE A 190 13.68 4.18 20.73
N SER A 191 14.11 5.36 21.18
CA SER A 191 13.69 5.94 22.45
C SER A 191 12.61 7.00 22.24
N GLY A 192 11.58 6.96 23.08
CA GLY A 192 10.62 8.04 23.23
C GLY A 192 11.18 9.15 24.12
N TRP A 193 10.38 10.19 24.34
CA TRP A 193 10.69 11.32 25.25
C TRP A 193 9.42 11.99 25.74
N GLU A 194 9.56 12.77 26.81
CA GLU A 194 8.49 13.62 27.34
C GLU A 194 8.69 15.05 26.84
N PHE A 195 7.57 15.76 26.64
CA PHE A 195 7.54 17.17 26.28
C PHE A 195 6.47 17.89 27.12
N ASP A 196 6.49 19.19 27.11
CA ASP A 196 5.52 19.98 27.88
C ASP A 196 4.10 19.80 27.30
N GLY A 197 3.21 19.12 28.04
CA GLY A 197 1.85 18.76 27.63
C GLY A 197 1.71 17.43 26.90
N GLY A 198 2.67 16.47 27.11
CA GLY A 198 2.52 15.12 26.57
C GLY A 198 3.79 14.30 26.49
N LYS A 199 3.71 13.24 25.68
CA LYS A 199 4.85 12.32 25.47
C LYS A 199 4.90 11.79 24.04
N VAL A 200 6.10 11.48 23.61
CA VAL A 200 6.38 10.74 22.38
C VAL A 200 6.81 9.32 22.75
N VAL A 201 6.14 8.33 22.20
CA VAL A 201 6.40 6.91 22.46
C VAL A 201 6.87 6.23 21.19
N ALA A 202 8.02 5.56 21.26
CA ALA A 202 8.49 4.66 20.22
C ALA A 202 7.85 3.27 20.42
N ASN A 203 6.70 3.05 19.79
CA ASN A 203 5.99 1.79 19.88
C ASN A 203 6.52 0.80 18.84
N ALA A 204 7.37 -0.12 19.29
CA ALA A 204 7.99 -1.13 18.43
C ALA A 204 6.98 -2.16 17.92
N ASP A 205 5.99 -2.55 18.72
CA ASP A 205 4.98 -3.56 18.38
C ASP A 205 4.10 -3.10 17.21
N LEU A 206 3.70 -1.83 17.24
CA LEU A 206 2.94 -1.22 16.15
C LEU A 206 3.83 -0.66 15.04
N ASN A 207 5.14 -0.62 15.24
CA ASN A 207 6.09 0.06 14.36
C ASN A 207 5.71 1.54 14.12
N ARG A 208 5.39 2.25 15.23
CA ARG A 208 4.93 3.65 15.19
C ARG A 208 5.67 4.53 16.19
N LEU A 209 6.00 5.73 15.73
CA LEU A 209 6.29 6.86 16.61
C LEU A 209 4.94 7.53 16.91
N GLN A 210 4.51 7.48 18.16
CA GLN A 210 3.21 7.96 18.63
C GLN A 210 3.40 9.18 19.50
N VAL A 211 2.62 10.23 19.26
CA VAL A 211 2.63 11.47 20.03
C VAL A 211 1.29 11.55 20.76
N PHE A 212 1.35 11.50 22.08
CA PHE A 212 0.22 11.65 22.99
C PHE A 212 0.26 13.05 23.57
N PHE A 213 -0.84 13.77 23.48
CA PHE A 213 -1.04 15.06 24.12
C PHE A 213 -2.00 14.90 25.29
N ASP A 214 -1.73 15.60 26.39
CA ASP A 214 -2.60 15.62 27.56
C ASP A 214 -3.91 16.37 27.26
N GLU A 215 -3.84 17.40 26.42
CA GLU A 215 -4.97 18.18 25.93
C GLU A 215 -5.01 18.21 24.39
N ILE A 216 -6.11 18.68 23.81
CA ILE A 216 -6.23 18.80 22.36
C ILE A 216 -5.23 19.85 21.85
N PRO A 217 -4.25 19.47 21.01
CA PRO A 217 -3.25 20.41 20.51
C PRO A 217 -3.86 21.51 19.64
N SER A 218 -3.20 22.66 19.57
CA SER A 218 -3.62 23.81 18.78
C SER A 218 -3.78 23.48 17.29
N ASP A 219 -4.52 24.28 16.57
CA ASP A 219 -4.68 24.11 15.11
C ASP A 219 -3.36 24.18 14.36
N GLU A 220 -2.45 25.04 14.80
CA GLU A 220 -1.10 25.20 14.25
C GLU A 220 -0.31 23.91 14.45
N THR A 221 -0.27 23.37 15.66
CA THR A 221 0.41 22.11 15.98
C THR A 221 -0.16 20.95 15.17
N ARG A 222 -1.50 20.90 15.03
CA ARG A 222 -2.15 19.86 14.20
C ARG A 222 -1.80 19.97 12.72
N LYS A 223 -1.68 21.19 12.18
CA LYS A 223 -1.25 21.44 10.81
C LYS A 223 0.21 21.04 10.63
N GLU A 224 1.07 21.39 11.58
CA GLU A 224 2.48 21.03 11.53
C GLU A 224 2.70 19.51 11.61
N LEU A 225 2.03 18.80 12.53
CA LEU A 225 2.04 17.34 12.60
C LEU A 225 1.64 16.71 11.26
N LYS A 226 0.54 17.19 10.64
CA LYS A 226 0.09 16.70 9.33
C LYS A 226 1.12 16.96 8.22
N SER A 227 1.72 18.14 8.20
CA SER A 227 2.74 18.50 7.21
C SER A 227 4.01 17.63 7.33
N ARG A 228 4.34 17.21 8.56
CA ARG A 228 5.44 16.30 8.87
C ARG A 228 5.08 14.82 8.73
N GLY A 229 3.90 14.50 8.20
CA GLY A 229 3.49 13.13 7.90
C GLY A 229 2.90 12.36 9.07
N PHE A 230 2.65 12.99 10.22
CA PHE A 230 1.87 12.39 11.30
C PHE A 230 0.39 12.34 10.95
N ARG A 231 -0.30 11.28 11.35
CA ARG A 231 -1.74 11.09 11.17
C ARG A 231 -2.39 10.73 12.50
N TRP A 232 -3.57 11.27 12.72
CA TRP A 232 -4.36 10.94 13.91
C TRP A 232 -4.89 9.51 13.83
N ALA A 233 -4.58 8.69 14.82
CA ALA A 233 -5.12 7.35 14.99
C ALA A 233 -6.15 7.37 16.12
N ARG A 234 -7.41 7.26 15.75
CA ARG A 234 -8.52 7.32 16.72
C ARG A 234 -8.51 6.14 17.69
N SER A 235 -8.10 4.96 17.24
CA SER A 235 -7.98 3.75 18.07
C SER A 235 -6.94 3.90 19.17
N GLU A 236 -5.85 4.61 18.87
CA GLU A 236 -4.72 4.79 19.79
C GLU A 236 -4.80 6.08 20.61
N GLY A 237 -5.68 7.01 20.22
CA GLY A 237 -5.72 8.35 20.83
C GLY A 237 -4.42 9.14 20.62
N ALA A 238 -3.69 8.89 19.53
CA ALA A 238 -2.37 9.46 19.30
C ALA A 238 -2.18 9.93 17.85
N TRP A 239 -1.32 10.92 17.67
CA TRP A 239 -0.75 11.23 16.36
C TRP A 239 0.40 10.28 16.08
N GLN A 240 0.38 9.60 14.94
CA GLN A 240 1.36 8.55 14.67
C GLN A 240 1.96 8.65 13.27
N ARG A 241 3.20 8.18 13.18
CA ARG A 241 3.95 7.99 11.94
C ARG A 241 4.73 6.69 12.03
N GLN A 242 5.10 6.07 10.89
CA GLN A 242 5.96 4.88 10.91
C GLN A 242 7.27 5.15 11.65
N LEU A 243 7.70 4.22 12.51
CA LEU A 243 8.89 4.34 13.35
C LEU A 243 10.14 4.20 12.49
N THR A 244 10.80 5.31 12.24
CA THR A 244 12.02 5.41 11.42
C THR A 244 12.86 6.60 11.88
N ASP A 245 14.15 6.63 11.52
CA ASP A 245 15.01 7.80 11.74
C ASP A 245 14.41 9.08 11.16
N ASN A 246 13.74 8.98 10.01
CA ASN A 246 13.06 10.12 9.42
C ASN A 246 11.85 10.60 10.27
N ALA A 247 11.18 9.70 10.98
CA ALA A 247 10.11 10.10 11.91
C ALA A 247 10.68 10.87 13.10
N ILE A 248 11.78 10.40 13.68
CA ILE A 248 12.51 11.10 14.74
C ILE A 248 13.01 12.47 14.27
N TYR A 249 13.64 12.53 13.09
CA TYR A 249 14.04 13.79 12.47
C TYR A 249 12.86 14.75 12.27
N SER A 250 11.73 14.24 11.76
CA SER A 250 10.53 15.06 11.56
C SER A 250 9.95 15.56 12.86
N ALA A 251 9.90 14.72 13.90
CA ALA A 251 9.48 15.10 15.23
C ALA A 251 10.37 16.17 15.86
N SER A 252 11.70 16.07 15.68
CA SER A 252 12.66 17.08 16.17
C SER A 252 12.47 18.48 15.56
N ARG A 253 11.71 18.58 14.50
CA ARG A 253 11.40 19.86 13.81
C ARG A 253 10.03 20.43 14.20
N ILE A 254 9.35 19.84 15.16
CA ILE A 254 8.05 20.33 15.68
C ILE A 254 8.32 20.86 17.11
N PRO A 255 8.45 22.17 17.30
CA PRO A 255 8.80 22.76 18.60
C PRO A 255 7.86 22.32 19.73
N ALA A 256 6.56 22.16 19.44
CA ALA A 256 5.54 21.78 20.41
C ALA A 256 5.68 20.38 21.00
N ILE A 257 6.53 19.52 20.43
CA ILE A 257 6.77 18.16 20.91
C ILE A 257 8.27 17.86 21.15
N CYS A 258 9.10 18.90 21.20
CA CYS A 258 10.51 18.74 21.57
C CYS A 258 10.63 18.42 23.06
N PRO A 259 11.67 17.66 23.47
CA PRO A 259 11.89 17.31 24.88
C PRO A 259 11.90 18.52 25.81
N SER A 260 11.25 18.39 26.99
CA SER A 260 11.16 19.48 27.99
C SER A 260 12.52 19.90 28.55
N ASP A 261 13.51 19.00 28.52
CA ASP A 261 14.87 19.27 28.97
C ASP A 261 15.73 20.00 27.91
N GLY A 262 15.15 20.33 26.76
CA GLY A 262 15.85 20.99 25.65
C GLY A 262 16.78 20.08 24.85
N SER A 263 16.80 18.78 25.12
CA SER A 263 17.60 17.83 24.36
C SER A 263 17.10 17.65 22.92
N ASP A 264 18.01 17.34 21.99
CA ASP A 264 17.61 17.03 20.60
C ASP A 264 17.09 15.58 20.53
N PRO A 265 15.84 15.34 20.09
CA PRO A 265 15.29 14.00 19.90
C PRO A 265 16.19 13.02 19.15
N ARG A 266 17.03 13.52 18.24
CA ARG A 266 17.97 12.70 17.47
C ARG A 266 19.19 12.24 18.30
N LYS A 267 19.57 13.02 19.32
CA LYS A 267 20.74 12.73 20.16
C LYS A 267 20.43 11.75 21.28
N ILE A 268 19.18 11.68 21.70
CA ILE A 268 18.71 10.72 22.73
C ILE A 268 18.47 9.32 22.16
N GLN A 269 18.48 9.16 20.83
CA GLN A 269 18.31 7.84 20.22
C GLN A 269 19.51 6.93 20.53
N PRO A 270 19.26 5.61 20.69
CA PRO A 270 20.34 4.63 20.86
C PRO A 270 21.31 4.70 19.68
N LYS A 271 22.60 4.80 19.97
CA LYS A 271 23.62 4.80 18.93
C LYS A 271 23.93 3.36 18.49
N HIS A 272 24.00 3.13 17.18
CA HIS A 272 24.58 1.91 16.65
C HIS A 272 26.00 1.71 17.22
N LYS A 273 26.26 0.55 17.81
CA LYS A 273 27.65 0.12 18.02
C LYS A 273 28.25 -0.06 16.62
N SER A 274 29.08 0.88 16.19
CA SER A 274 29.90 0.67 15.00
C SER A 274 30.63 -0.64 15.18
N LYS A 275 30.52 -1.58 14.21
CA LYS A 275 31.35 -2.77 14.19
C LYS A 275 32.80 -2.31 14.32
N THR A 276 33.46 -2.75 15.38
CA THR A 276 34.86 -2.60 15.67
C THR A 276 35.68 -2.74 14.40
N GLU A 277 36.61 -1.81 14.21
CA GLU A 277 37.71 -1.91 13.22
C GLU A 277 38.35 -3.30 13.27
N PRO A 278 38.69 -3.90 12.12
CA PRO A 278 39.49 -5.11 12.12
C PRO A 278 40.83 -4.80 12.83
N GLN A 279 41.10 -5.52 13.89
CA GLN A 279 42.44 -5.53 14.48
C GLN A 279 43.44 -5.91 13.39
N ARG A 280 44.42 -5.01 13.18
CA ARG A 280 45.57 -5.26 12.34
C ARG A 280 46.44 -6.35 12.93
#